data_df0ed3a53a95e749ac573f5bb6bc4e0e
#
_entry.id   df0ed3a53a95e749ac573f5bb6bc4e0e
#
_cell.length_a   1.000
_cell.length_b   1.000
_cell.length_c   1.000
_cell.angle_alpha   90.00
_cell.angle_beta   90.00
_cell.angle_gamma   90.00
#
_symmetry.space_group_name_H-M   'P 1'
#
loop_
_entity.id
_entity.type
_entity.pdbx_description
1 polymer ?
#
loop_
_entity_poly.entity_id
_entity_poly.type
_entity_poly.pdbx_seq_one_letter_code
_entity_poly.pdbx_strand_id
1 'polypeptide(L)'
;DIGTGAGRPQIILDGGIGGGRVTKPGLSQKIGEAAINPVPRAMILKEAEEAAQEYDYEGGLKLTVSVPEGEKIAKKTFNPRLGIIGGISILGTSGIVEPMSEKALIESIHVEMKQHFCQGEKYILVTPGNYGADYLREHMTIPFENNIKCSNYVGETIDMAIDMGVKGILFVAHIGKFVK
;
A
#
# COMPACT_ATOMS: atom_id res chain seq x y z
N ASP A 1 6.31 5.59 31.94
CA ASP A 1 5.19 5.11 32.78
C ASP A 1 4.03 4.76 31.87
N ILE A 2 3.82 3.47 31.67
CA ILE A 2 2.67 2.92 30.97
C ILE A 2 1.61 2.65 32.04
N GLY A 3 0.62 3.56 32.12
CA GLY A 3 -0.40 3.54 33.17
C GLY A 3 -1.20 2.22 33.17
N THR A 4 -1.27 1.59 34.32
CA THR A 4 -2.09 0.41 34.61
C THR A 4 -3.55 0.81 34.74
N GLY A 5 -4.28 0.73 33.65
CA GLY A 5 -5.76 0.69 33.69
C GLY A 5 -6.20 -0.75 33.92
N ALA A 6 -6.95 -0.98 34.99
CA ALA A 6 -7.42 -2.31 35.41
C ALA A 6 -8.09 -3.09 34.27
N GLY A 7 -7.57 -4.24 33.89
CA GLY A 7 -8.28 -5.29 33.18
C GLY A 7 -7.84 -5.74 31.80
N ARG A 8 -6.96 -5.02 31.09
CA ARG A 8 -6.40 -5.50 29.81
C ARG A 8 -4.97 -4.97 29.59
N PRO A 9 -4.04 -5.79 29.10
CA PRO A 9 -2.69 -5.34 28.80
C PRO A 9 -2.71 -4.25 27.72
N GLN A 10 -1.96 -3.19 27.92
CA GLN A 10 -1.75 -2.18 26.86
C GLN A 10 -0.78 -2.75 25.84
N ILE A 11 -1.24 -3.03 24.62
CA ILE A 11 -0.42 -3.59 23.54
C ILE A 11 -0.13 -2.52 22.51
N ILE A 12 1.15 -2.25 22.27
CA ILE A 12 1.62 -1.33 21.22
C ILE A 12 2.28 -2.16 20.12
N LEU A 13 1.80 -1.99 18.88
CA LEU A 13 2.38 -2.63 17.71
C LEU A 13 3.02 -1.57 16.81
N ASP A 14 4.30 -1.75 16.49
CA ASP A 14 5.06 -0.86 15.62
C ASP A 14 5.97 -1.62 14.64
N GLY A 15 6.49 -0.92 13.63
CA GLY A 15 7.49 -1.43 12.69
C GLY A 15 8.92 -1.19 13.20
N GLY A 16 9.76 -2.21 13.02
CA GLY A 16 11.19 -2.16 13.28
C GLY A 16 12.00 -2.08 11.97
N ILE A 17 13.21 -2.62 11.99
CA ILE A 17 14.15 -2.61 10.86
C ILE A 17 13.49 -3.24 9.62
N GLY A 18 13.54 -2.51 8.49
CA GLY A 18 12.98 -2.97 7.21
C GLY A 18 11.45 -3.04 7.16
N GLY A 19 10.74 -2.66 8.22
CA GLY A 19 9.33 -2.32 8.19
C GLY A 19 9.15 -0.90 7.63
N GLY A 20 8.34 -0.75 6.58
CA GLY A 20 8.13 0.54 5.95
C GLY A 20 7.32 1.51 6.81
N ARG A 21 7.55 2.81 6.61
CA ARG A 21 6.78 3.91 7.22
C ARG A 21 5.97 4.64 6.17
N VAL A 22 4.75 4.98 6.49
CA VAL A 22 3.86 5.76 5.63
C VAL A 22 4.26 7.22 5.64
N THR A 23 4.48 7.80 4.46
CA THR A 23 4.88 9.21 4.30
C THR A 23 3.89 10.03 3.47
N LYS A 24 2.94 9.38 2.79
CA LYS A 24 1.93 10.03 1.96
C LYS A 24 0.51 9.70 2.46
N PRO A 25 -0.46 10.61 2.28
CA PRO A 25 -1.86 10.31 2.57
C PRO A 25 -2.44 9.30 1.56
N GLY A 26 -3.59 8.70 1.86
CA GLY A 26 -4.30 7.79 0.95
C GLY A 26 -4.21 6.33 1.33
N LEU A 27 -3.28 5.95 2.22
CA LEU A 27 -3.24 4.63 2.86
C LEU A 27 -4.19 4.57 4.07
N SER A 28 -4.48 3.37 4.54
CA SER A 28 -5.29 3.15 5.76
C SER A 28 -4.57 3.58 7.04
N GLN A 29 -3.25 3.61 7.01
CA GLN A 29 -2.40 4.07 8.10
C GLN A 29 -2.19 5.58 8.02
N LYS A 30 -1.99 6.20 9.17
CA LYS A 30 -1.62 7.62 9.24
C LYS A 30 -0.15 7.82 8.84
N ILE A 31 0.16 9.05 8.39
CA ILE A 31 1.54 9.45 8.11
C ILE A 31 2.38 9.26 9.38
N GLY A 32 3.55 8.64 9.24
CA GLY A 32 4.46 8.30 10.32
C GLY A 32 4.23 6.91 10.95
N GLU A 33 3.08 6.28 10.73
CA GLU A 33 2.82 4.93 11.23
C GLU A 33 3.58 3.86 10.42
N ALA A 34 3.81 2.72 11.06
CA ALA A 34 4.31 1.53 10.38
C ALA A 34 3.29 1.06 9.33
N ALA A 35 3.79 0.71 8.15
CA ALA A 35 2.98 0.22 7.03
C ALA A 35 2.47 -1.22 7.29
N ILE A 36 1.73 -1.40 8.36
CA ILE A 36 1.06 -2.66 8.74
C ILE A 36 -0.43 -2.47 8.47
N ASN A 37 -0.97 -3.21 7.50
CA ASN A 37 -2.38 -3.09 7.11
C ASN A 37 -3.35 -3.49 8.24
N PRO A 38 -4.61 -3.02 8.19
CA PRO A 38 -5.57 -3.25 9.29
C PRO A 38 -5.74 -4.73 9.66
N VAL A 39 -5.81 -5.63 8.68
CA VAL A 39 -6.02 -7.07 8.93
C VAL A 39 -4.84 -7.71 9.65
N PRO A 40 -3.59 -7.66 9.13
CA PRO A 40 -2.45 -8.22 9.87
C PRO A 40 -2.22 -7.52 11.22
N ARG A 41 -2.51 -6.22 11.32
CA ARG A 41 -2.47 -5.49 12.60
C ARG A 41 -3.44 -6.08 13.61
N ALA A 42 -4.70 -6.31 13.23
CA ALA A 42 -5.72 -6.89 14.09
C ALA A 42 -5.37 -8.32 14.51
N MET A 43 -4.84 -9.13 13.56
CA MET A 43 -4.41 -10.51 13.86
C MET A 43 -3.28 -10.54 14.89
N ILE A 44 -2.23 -9.74 14.70
CA ILE A 44 -1.09 -9.69 15.63
C ILE A 44 -1.52 -9.24 17.01
N LEU A 45 -2.38 -8.21 17.09
CA LEU A 45 -2.87 -7.70 18.38
C LEU A 45 -3.74 -8.74 19.10
N LYS A 46 -4.61 -9.43 18.35
CA LYS A 46 -5.47 -10.49 18.91
C LYS A 46 -4.65 -11.63 19.50
N GLU A 47 -3.69 -12.17 18.75
CA GLU A 47 -2.82 -13.24 19.24
C GLU A 47 -2.01 -12.81 20.48
N ALA A 48 -1.57 -11.56 20.50
CA ALA A 48 -0.87 -11.03 21.67
C ALA A 48 -1.79 -10.86 22.89
N GLU A 49 -3.05 -10.45 22.71
CA GLU A 49 -4.05 -10.37 23.77
C GLU A 49 -4.37 -11.77 24.31
N GLU A 50 -4.59 -12.75 23.44
CA GLU A 50 -4.87 -14.12 23.81
C GLU A 50 -3.71 -14.74 24.62
N ALA A 51 -2.47 -14.54 24.15
CA ALA A 51 -1.29 -14.99 24.89
C ALA A 51 -1.17 -14.31 26.26
N ALA A 52 -1.40 -12.99 26.34
CA ALA A 52 -1.35 -12.28 27.61
C ALA A 52 -2.42 -12.79 28.60
N GLN A 53 -3.61 -13.11 28.10
CA GLN A 53 -4.69 -13.69 28.93
C GLN A 53 -4.37 -15.12 29.41
N GLU A 54 -3.80 -15.96 28.53
CA GLU A 54 -3.42 -17.34 28.87
C GLU A 54 -2.39 -17.40 30.01
N TYR A 55 -1.52 -16.39 30.08
CA TYR A 55 -0.47 -16.31 31.11
C TYR A 55 -0.77 -15.29 32.22
N ASP A 56 -2.02 -14.84 32.35
CA ASP A 56 -2.44 -13.84 33.35
C ASP A 56 -1.53 -12.61 33.40
N TYR A 57 -1.06 -12.15 32.22
CA TYR A 57 -0.15 -11.04 32.13
C TYR A 57 -0.88 -9.70 32.08
N GLU A 58 -0.72 -8.89 33.13
CA GLU A 58 -1.37 -7.57 33.27
C GLU A 58 -0.50 -6.38 32.82
N GLY A 59 0.73 -6.64 32.40
CA GLY A 59 1.69 -5.60 32.01
C GLY A 59 1.45 -5.03 30.60
N GLY A 60 2.27 -4.01 30.22
CA GLY A 60 2.29 -3.50 28.86
C GLY A 60 3.15 -4.36 27.92
N LEU A 61 2.71 -4.56 26.69
CA LEU A 61 3.45 -5.26 25.64
C LEU A 61 3.81 -4.29 24.51
N LYS A 62 5.05 -4.31 24.06
CA LYS A 62 5.49 -3.65 22.83
C LYS A 62 5.94 -4.68 21.81
N LEU A 63 5.18 -4.79 20.74
CA LEU A 63 5.46 -5.68 19.61
C LEU A 63 6.14 -4.90 18.50
N THR A 64 7.22 -5.44 17.96
CA THR A 64 7.95 -4.81 16.87
C THR A 64 8.12 -5.80 15.72
N VAL A 65 7.55 -5.47 14.56
CA VAL A 65 7.67 -6.28 13.35
C VAL A 65 8.86 -5.81 12.53
N SER A 66 9.88 -6.66 12.40
CA SER A 66 11.10 -6.36 11.64
C SER A 66 11.26 -7.31 10.46
N VAL A 67 11.75 -6.77 9.34
CA VAL A 67 12.11 -7.52 8.15
C VAL A 67 13.53 -7.10 7.74
N PRO A 68 14.59 -7.77 8.20
CA PRO A 68 15.98 -7.32 8.03
C PRO A 68 16.36 -6.93 6.59
N GLU A 69 15.88 -7.67 5.59
CA GLU A 69 16.08 -7.38 4.16
C GLU A 69 15.02 -6.43 3.56
N GLY A 70 14.07 -5.93 4.35
CA GLY A 70 12.89 -5.21 3.90
C GLY A 70 13.20 -3.95 3.10
N GLU A 71 14.22 -3.19 3.48
CA GLU A 71 14.62 -1.98 2.75
C GLU A 71 15.15 -2.32 1.35
N LYS A 72 15.94 -3.37 1.22
CA LYS A 72 16.46 -3.84 -0.06
C LYS A 72 15.35 -4.40 -0.96
N ILE A 73 14.42 -5.16 -0.37
CA ILE A 73 13.27 -5.73 -1.07
C ILE A 73 12.33 -4.63 -1.54
N ALA A 74 12.07 -3.62 -0.72
CA ALA A 74 11.16 -2.52 -1.02
C ALA A 74 11.50 -1.80 -2.33
N LYS A 75 12.78 -1.67 -2.67
CA LYS A 75 13.24 -1.05 -3.93
C LYS A 75 12.72 -1.76 -5.19
N LYS A 76 12.33 -3.03 -5.06
CA LYS A 76 11.78 -3.85 -6.15
C LYS A 76 10.25 -3.95 -6.13
N THR A 77 9.60 -3.23 -5.24
CA THR A 77 8.15 -3.25 -5.03
C THR A 77 7.53 -1.89 -5.36
N PHE A 78 6.21 -1.79 -5.29
CA PHE A 78 5.48 -0.53 -5.42
C PHE A 78 5.56 0.36 -4.16
N ASN A 79 6.11 -0.13 -3.06
CA ASN A 79 6.13 0.60 -1.79
C ASN A 79 6.68 2.03 -1.88
N PRO A 80 7.84 2.29 -2.54
CA PRO A 80 8.35 3.66 -2.67
C PRO A 80 7.38 4.60 -3.42
N ARG A 81 6.68 4.10 -4.44
CA ARG A 81 5.68 4.88 -5.19
C ARG A 81 4.48 5.23 -4.31
N LEU A 82 4.06 4.32 -3.45
CA LEU A 82 2.99 4.50 -2.48
C LEU A 82 3.39 5.35 -1.26
N GLY A 83 4.62 5.88 -1.25
CA GLY A 83 5.11 6.66 -0.13
C GLY A 83 5.40 5.83 1.12
N ILE A 84 5.70 4.54 0.95
CA ILE A 84 6.18 3.67 2.03
C ILE A 84 7.70 3.62 1.95
N ILE A 85 8.39 4.18 2.95
CA ILE A 85 9.84 4.38 2.97
C ILE A 85 10.47 3.56 4.09
N GLY A 86 11.74 3.16 3.89
CA GLY A 86 12.55 2.45 4.90
C GLY A 86 12.28 0.95 4.98
N GLY A 87 11.38 0.41 4.16
CA GLY A 87 11.10 -1.01 4.15
C GLY A 87 9.84 -1.40 3.38
N ILE A 88 9.38 -2.62 3.61
CA ILE A 88 8.17 -3.16 3.00
C ILE A 88 6.93 -2.93 3.88
N SER A 89 5.76 -2.96 3.27
CA SER A 89 4.48 -3.05 3.98
C SER A 89 4.17 -4.49 4.39
N ILE A 90 3.52 -4.62 5.53
CA ILE A 90 2.93 -5.87 6.00
C ILE A 90 1.47 -5.86 5.59
N LEU A 91 1.12 -6.68 4.61
CA LEU A 91 -0.22 -6.75 4.03
C LEU A 91 -0.73 -8.18 4.06
N GLY A 92 -2.02 -8.34 3.90
CA GLY A 92 -2.71 -9.62 3.87
C GLY A 92 -4.17 -9.45 4.24
N THR A 93 -5.00 -10.36 3.76
CA THR A 93 -6.45 -10.38 4.04
C THR A 93 -6.88 -11.61 4.82
N SER A 94 -6.03 -12.64 4.89
CA SER A 94 -6.40 -13.94 5.46
C SER A 94 -5.26 -14.64 6.23
N GLY A 95 -4.08 -14.04 6.34
CA GLY A 95 -2.89 -14.71 6.87
C GLY A 95 -2.25 -15.72 5.90
N ILE A 96 -2.90 -16.04 4.79
CA ILE A 96 -2.35 -16.87 3.72
C ILE A 96 -1.70 -15.96 2.69
N VAL A 97 -0.45 -16.22 2.35
CA VAL A 97 0.31 -15.45 1.36
C VAL A 97 0.10 -16.06 -0.03
N GLU A 98 -0.59 -15.34 -0.90
CA GLU A 98 -0.69 -15.64 -2.32
C GLU A 98 0.18 -14.63 -3.10
N PRO A 99 1.40 -15.03 -3.50
CA PRO A 99 2.27 -14.12 -4.21
C PRO A 99 1.69 -13.76 -5.59
N MET A 100 1.75 -12.46 -5.94
CA MET A 100 1.30 -11.95 -7.24
C MET A 100 -0.18 -12.20 -7.56
N SER A 101 -1.07 -12.21 -6.56
CA SER A 101 -2.50 -12.37 -6.81
C SER A 101 -3.06 -11.18 -7.60
N GLU A 102 -4.01 -11.45 -8.53
CA GLU A 102 -4.73 -10.40 -9.27
C GLU A 102 -5.32 -9.35 -8.35
N LYS A 103 -5.94 -9.80 -7.27
CA LYS A 103 -6.53 -8.92 -6.26
C LYS A 103 -5.52 -7.95 -5.64
N ALA A 104 -4.29 -8.42 -5.37
CA ALA A 104 -3.24 -7.56 -4.84
C ALA A 104 -2.75 -6.53 -5.87
N LEU A 105 -2.71 -6.89 -7.15
CA LEU A 105 -2.35 -5.96 -8.22
C LEU A 105 -3.43 -4.89 -8.42
N ILE A 106 -4.70 -5.27 -8.47
CA ILE A 106 -5.84 -4.35 -8.57
C ILE A 106 -5.87 -3.39 -7.37
N GLU A 107 -5.68 -3.92 -6.16
CA GLU A 107 -5.63 -3.09 -4.95
C GLU A 107 -4.46 -2.10 -4.98
N SER A 108 -3.32 -2.48 -5.54
CA SER A 108 -2.18 -1.57 -5.71
C SER A 108 -2.51 -0.40 -6.65
N ILE A 109 -3.22 -0.66 -7.75
CA ILE A 109 -3.71 0.36 -8.68
C ILE A 109 -4.68 1.30 -7.96
N HIS A 110 -5.62 0.73 -7.19
CA HIS A 110 -6.59 1.49 -6.41
C HIS A 110 -5.93 2.44 -5.40
N VAL A 111 -4.94 1.94 -4.65
CA VAL A 111 -4.20 2.75 -3.68
C VAL A 111 -3.41 3.86 -4.38
N GLU A 112 -2.73 3.58 -5.49
CA GLU A 112 -1.99 4.58 -6.25
C GLU A 112 -2.93 5.67 -6.77
N MET A 113 -4.06 5.30 -7.37
CA MET A 113 -5.08 6.24 -7.84
C MET A 113 -5.64 7.11 -6.71
N LYS A 114 -5.94 6.50 -5.58
CA LYS A 114 -6.43 7.21 -4.39
C LYS A 114 -5.42 8.23 -3.88
N GLN A 115 -4.13 7.94 -3.93
CA GLN A 115 -3.09 8.89 -3.55
C GLN A 115 -3.07 10.12 -4.46
N HIS A 116 -3.16 9.92 -5.78
CA HIS A 116 -3.27 11.03 -6.75
C HIS A 116 -4.49 11.89 -6.47
N PHE A 117 -5.62 11.27 -6.23
CA PHE A 117 -6.87 11.98 -5.92
C PHE A 117 -6.76 12.78 -4.60
N CYS A 118 -6.17 12.20 -3.54
CA CYS A 118 -5.92 12.89 -2.27
C CYS A 118 -4.95 14.08 -2.40
N GLN A 119 -4.09 14.08 -3.43
CA GLN A 119 -3.22 15.21 -3.76
C GLN A 119 -3.92 16.30 -4.58
N GLY A 120 -5.20 16.11 -4.88
CA GLY A 120 -6.03 17.08 -5.60
C GLY A 120 -6.00 16.91 -7.12
N GLU A 121 -5.41 15.85 -7.64
CA GLU A 121 -5.41 15.56 -9.06
C GLU A 121 -6.82 15.14 -9.51
N LYS A 122 -7.34 15.83 -10.50
CA LYS A 122 -8.67 15.56 -11.09
C LYS A 122 -8.59 14.82 -12.40
N TYR A 123 -7.42 14.80 -13.01
CA TYR A 123 -7.10 14.10 -14.25
C TYR A 123 -5.96 13.15 -13.98
N ILE A 124 -6.06 11.93 -14.47
CA ILE A 124 -5.05 10.91 -14.27
C ILE A 124 -4.46 10.44 -15.60
N LEU A 125 -3.20 10.08 -15.56
CA LEU A 125 -2.48 9.50 -16.67
C LEU A 125 -2.35 7.99 -16.42
N VAL A 126 -2.79 7.17 -17.37
CA VAL A 126 -2.81 5.72 -17.25
C VAL A 126 -2.04 5.07 -18.40
N THR A 127 -1.18 4.13 -18.08
CA THR A 127 -0.49 3.31 -19.08
C THR A 127 -0.59 1.82 -18.70
N PRO A 128 -0.82 0.89 -19.66
CA PRO A 128 -0.81 -0.54 -19.37
C PRO A 128 0.58 -1.06 -18.98
N GLY A 129 1.64 -0.42 -19.46
CA GLY A 129 3.01 -0.85 -19.21
C GLY A 129 4.06 0.16 -19.65
N ASN A 130 5.31 -0.29 -19.74
CA ASN A 130 6.46 0.58 -19.97
C ASN A 130 6.42 1.29 -21.33
N TYR A 131 5.90 0.67 -22.39
CA TYR A 131 5.84 1.31 -23.73
C TYR A 131 5.09 2.63 -23.74
N GLY A 132 3.97 2.72 -23.03
CA GLY A 132 3.24 3.98 -22.91
C GLY A 132 4.02 5.01 -22.10
N ALA A 133 4.66 4.59 -21.03
CA ALA A 133 5.49 5.45 -20.20
C ALA A 133 6.74 5.96 -20.96
N ASP A 134 7.38 5.09 -21.75
CA ASP A 134 8.55 5.47 -22.56
C ASP A 134 8.15 6.46 -23.68
N TYR A 135 7.02 6.20 -24.34
CA TYR A 135 6.46 7.13 -25.34
C TYR A 135 6.18 8.52 -24.76
N LEU A 136 5.58 8.56 -23.56
CA LEU A 136 5.32 9.83 -22.86
C LEU A 136 6.61 10.59 -22.57
N ARG A 137 7.64 9.89 -22.12
CA ARG A 137 8.96 10.49 -21.81
C ARG A 137 9.63 11.08 -23.03
N GLU A 138 9.50 10.41 -24.17
CA GLU A 138 10.20 10.81 -25.40
C GLU A 138 9.44 11.86 -26.22
N HIS A 139 8.12 11.89 -26.16
CA HIS A 139 7.28 12.65 -27.10
C HIS A 139 6.34 13.67 -26.45
N MET A 140 6.21 13.66 -25.11
CA MET A 140 5.27 14.55 -24.43
C MET A 140 5.94 15.29 -23.27
N THR A 141 5.57 16.56 -23.11
CA THR A 141 6.02 17.40 -21.98
C THR A 141 5.19 17.22 -20.71
N ILE A 142 4.34 16.18 -20.67
CA ILE A 142 3.49 15.89 -19.50
C ILE A 142 4.36 15.18 -18.44
N PRO A 143 4.23 15.54 -17.14
CA PRO A 143 4.91 14.83 -16.06
C PRO A 143 4.46 13.38 -16.02
N PHE A 144 5.30 12.48 -16.54
CA PHE A 144 4.97 11.04 -16.60
C PHE A 144 5.21 10.31 -15.28
N GLU A 145 5.87 10.97 -14.33
CA GLU A 145 6.17 10.41 -12.99
C GLU A 145 4.90 10.04 -12.22
N ASN A 146 3.79 10.73 -12.54
CA ASN A 146 2.48 10.51 -11.95
C ASN A 146 1.61 9.52 -12.74
N ASN A 147 2.20 8.72 -13.64
CA ASN A 147 1.41 7.77 -14.40
C ASN A 147 1.06 6.54 -13.56
N ILE A 148 -0.18 6.09 -13.65
CA ILE A 148 -0.70 4.87 -13.04
C ILE A 148 -0.52 3.73 -14.04
N LYS A 149 0.15 2.65 -13.60
CA LYS A 149 0.31 1.45 -14.43
C LYS A 149 -0.81 0.46 -14.16
N CYS A 150 -1.72 0.29 -15.12
CA CYS A 150 -2.89 -0.56 -14.96
C CYS A 150 -2.69 -2.02 -15.39
N SER A 151 -1.55 -2.38 -16.02
CA SER A 151 -1.34 -3.72 -16.58
C SER A 151 -2.51 -4.11 -17.52
N ASN A 152 -3.10 -5.27 -17.34
CA ASN A 152 -4.27 -5.75 -18.10
C ASN A 152 -5.61 -5.35 -17.45
N TYR A 153 -5.59 -4.66 -16.30
CA TYR A 153 -6.77 -4.31 -15.51
C TYR A 153 -7.34 -2.94 -15.91
N VAL A 154 -7.53 -2.76 -17.21
CA VAL A 154 -8.00 -1.47 -17.77
C VAL A 154 -9.44 -1.18 -17.35
N GLY A 155 -10.32 -2.19 -17.39
CA GLY A 155 -11.71 -2.06 -16.97
C GLY A 155 -11.81 -1.64 -15.51
N GLU A 156 -11.18 -2.40 -14.62
CA GLU A 156 -11.15 -2.12 -13.18
C GLU A 156 -10.56 -0.73 -12.88
N THR A 157 -9.54 -0.32 -13.65
CA THR A 157 -8.92 1.00 -13.48
C THR A 157 -9.90 2.12 -13.86
N ILE A 158 -10.67 1.95 -14.92
CA ILE A 158 -11.71 2.91 -15.34
C ILE A 158 -12.83 2.97 -14.31
N ASP A 159 -13.32 1.82 -13.85
CA ASP A 159 -14.38 1.75 -12.85
C ASP A 159 -13.97 2.45 -11.54
N MET A 160 -12.75 2.20 -11.05
CA MET A 160 -12.20 2.90 -9.89
C MET A 160 -12.12 4.41 -10.09
N ALA A 161 -11.72 4.86 -11.28
CA ALA A 161 -11.64 6.29 -11.59
C ALA A 161 -13.02 6.96 -11.56
N ILE A 162 -14.05 6.26 -12.06
CA ILE A 162 -15.45 6.70 -12.02
C ILE A 162 -15.92 6.81 -10.56
N ASP A 163 -15.70 5.77 -9.77
CA ASP A 163 -16.11 5.73 -8.35
C ASP A 163 -15.46 6.83 -7.52
N MET A 164 -14.21 7.18 -7.84
CA MET A 164 -13.48 8.27 -7.18
C MET A 164 -13.85 9.67 -7.71
N GLY A 165 -14.65 9.78 -8.77
CA GLY A 165 -15.03 11.06 -9.37
C GLY A 165 -13.91 11.74 -10.15
N VAL A 166 -13.00 10.98 -10.75
CA VAL A 166 -11.97 11.47 -11.65
C VAL A 166 -12.62 12.11 -12.87
N LYS A 167 -12.18 13.33 -13.24
CA LYS A 167 -12.80 14.09 -14.33
C LYS A 167 -12.37 13.66 -15.73
N GLY A 168 -11.21 13.04 -15.84
CA GLY A 168 -10.72 12.52 -17.11
C GLY A 168 -9.48 11.66 -16.96
N ILE A 169 -9.32 10.76 -17.92
CA ILE A 169 -8.19 9.84 -18.03
C ILE A 169 -7.49 10.10 -19.35
N LEU A 170 -6.17 10.35 -19.29
CA LEU A 170 -5.31 10.23 -20.46
C LEU A 170 -4.73 8.81 -20.49
N PHE A 171 -5.21 8.00 -21.43
CA PHE A 171 -4.77 6.62 -21.58
C PHE A 171 -3.76 6.51 -22.73
N VAL A 172 -2.53 6.08 -22.44
CA VAL A 172 -1.47 5.96 -23.44
C VAL A 172 -1.00 4.52 -23.53
N ALA A 173 -1.26 3.89 -24.67
CA ALA A 173 -0.98 2.48 -24.90
C ALA A 173 -0.47 2.21 -26.32
N HIS A 174 0.29 1.14 -26.49
CA HIS A 174 0.69 0.65 -27.81
C HIS A 174 -0.44 -0.19 -28.41
N ILE A 175 -0.94 0.23 -29.58
CA ILE A 175 -2.10 -0.39 -30.24
C ILE A 175 -1.95 -1.91 -30.45
N GLY A 176 -0.79 -2.39 -30.82
CA GLY A 176 -0.53 -3.82 -31.05
C GLY A 176 -0.57 -4.69 -29.80
N LYS A 177 -0.58 -4.09 -28.59
CA LYS A 177 -0.76 -4.79 -27.33
C LYS A 177 -2.13 -4.58 -26.69
N PHE A 178 -2.81 -3.52 -27.09
CA PHE A 178 -4.11 -3.17 -26.53
C PHE A 178 -5.29 -3.82 -27.25
N VAL A 179 -5.14 -4.16 -28.54
CA VAL A 179 -6.20 -4.72 -29.39
C VAL A 179 -6.15 -6.26 -29.44
N LYS A 180 -5.40 -6.91 -28.57
CA LYS A 180 -5.32 -8.38 -28.51
C LYS A 180 -6.39 -8.97 -27.62
#